data_03ae4d52fb9028395e132276309acdf6
#
_entry.id   03ae4d52fb9028395e132276309acdf6
#
_cell.length_a   1.000
_cell.length_b   1.000
_cell.length_c   1.000
_cell.angle_alpha   90.00
_cell.angle_beta   90.00
_cell.angle_gamma   90.00
#
_symmetry.space_group_name_H-M   'P 1'
#
loop_
_entity.id
_entity.type
_entity.pdbx_description
1 polymer ?
#
loop_
_entity_poly.entity_id
_entity_poly.type
_entity_poly.pdbx_seq_one_letter_code
_entity_poly.pdbx_strand_id
1 'polypeptide(L)'
;MIPVLEAVPNFSEGRDRTIVDAIVDAISVHDVEVLDVSMDPDHHRSVVTFIGHPAAVEGALVDAAEVALERIDLRSHAGVHPRVGALDVCPVVPVHGLEMSDAVQSARRIGEGIAELGIPVFWYGEAADEPGSGLAPLRKGGFESFVGGWPSGRIPDLAAGRTAAHPTAGITCVGARPVLLAWNAWVEGLDREALAEIARLIRERDGGIPGLRALALEVPRQGGLQLSMNLEGVQARDPFDVFLRVEGHVEAAGGHISRTEVIGMIPDTLVFPAATHRLRLSEPDPSRMLSARVQRHALDRTERDLRTVVEWVLGAGSEVPVDIRDAARLLAGRATTKPSPGEDA
;
A
#
# COMPACT_ATOMS: atom_id res chain seq x y z
N MET A 1 -8.78 -1.58 -21.20
CA MET A 1 -8.92 -0.94 -19.86
C MET A 1 -7.65 -0.14 -19.58
N ILE A 2 -7.77 1.04 -18.98
CA ILE A 2 -6.60 1.84 -18.60
C ILE A 2 -6.01 1.17 -17.35
N PRO A 3 -4.73 0.75 -17.36
CA PRO A 3 -4.12 0.10 -16.20
C PRO A 3 -3.87 1.12 -15.08
N VAL A 4 -4.28 0.78 -13.87
CA VAL A 4 -4.08 1.60 -12.67
C VAL A 4 -3.33 0.80 -11.62
N LEU A 5 -2.16 1.30 -11.24
CA LEU A 5 -1.34 0.81 -10.15
C LEU A 5 -1.48 1.78 -8.96
N GLU A 6 -1.72 1.26 -7.77
CA GLU A 6 -1.65 2.02 -6.52
C GLU A 6 -0.27 1.84 -5.90
N ALA A 7 0.25 2.89 -5.31
CA ALA A 7 1.43 2.86 -4.46
C ALA A 7 1.11 3.43 -3.08
N VAL A 8 1.70 2.81 -2.05
CA VAL A 8 1.50 3.21 -0.65
C VAL A 8 2.85 3.28 0.07
N PRO A 9 3.84 4.07 -0.45
CA PRO A 9 5.14 4.18 0.17
C PRO A 9 5.04 4.73 1.59
N ASN A 10 5.91 4.21 2.45
CA ASN A 10 5.99 4.58 3.84
C ASN A 10 7.38 5.13 4.13
N PHE A 11 7.46 6.35 4.64
CA PHE A 11 8.70 7.07 4.92
C PHE A 11 8.93 7.18 6.43
N SER A 12 10.19 7.13 6.84
CA SER A 12 10.59 7.30 8.24
C SER A 12 10.73 8.79 8.60
N GLU A 13 9.66 9.53 8.36
CA GLU A 13 9.47 10.92 8.76
C GLU A 13 7.99 11.17 9.06
N GLY A 14 7.68 11.69 10.23
CA GLY A 14 6.31 11.95 10.67
C GLY A 14 6.18 13.21 11.51
N ARG A 15 7.23 14.06 11.53
CA ARG A 15 7.30 15.27 12.36
C ARG A 15 7.58 16.53 11.57
N ASP A 16 8.47 16.45 10.58
CA ASP A 16 8.79 17.57 9.70
C ASP A 16 7.92 17.53 8.44
N ARG A 17 6.90 18.38 8.43
CA ARG A 17 5.97 18.50 7.30
C ARG A 17 6.68 18.92 6.01
N THR A 18 7.76 19.71 6.10
CA THR A 18 8.47 20.20 4.92
C THR A 18 9.20 19.09 4.16
N ILE A 19 9.66 18.08 4.87
CA ILE A 19 10.26 16.89 4.25
C ILE A 19 9.19 16.06 3.52
N VAL A 20 8.03 15.85 4.18
CA VAL A 20 6.93 15.09 3.58
C VAL A 20 6.35 15.83 2.37
N ASP A 21 6.19 17.14 2.44
CA ASP A 21 5.74 17.95 1.31
C ASP A 21 6.71 17.86 0.12
N ALA A 22 8.03 17.89 0.36
CA ALA A 22 9.01 17.70 -0.71
C ALA A 22 8.94 16.30 -1.36
N ILE A 23 8.63 15.25 -0.60
CA ILE A 23 8.38 13.91 -1.14
C ILE A 23 7.11 13.90 -2.00
N VAL A 24 6.04 14.53 -1.53
CA VAL A 24 4.77 14.65 -2.27
C VAL A 24 4.96 15.47 -3.55
N ASP A 25 5.74 16.54 -3.51
CA ASP A 25 6.07 17.33 -4.68
C ASP A 25 6.82 16.50 -5.72
N ALA A 26 7.82 15.71 -5.32
CA ALA A 26 8.55 14.81 -6.22
C ALA A 26 7.64 13.75 -6.86
N ILE A 27 6.68 13.20 -6.11
CA ILE A 27 5.66 12.27 -6.64
C ILE A 27 4.77 12.99 -7.67
N SER A 28 4.35 14.21 -7.36
CA SER A 28 3.35 14.97 -8.14
C SER A 28 3.86 15.55 -9.46
N VAL A 29 5.18 15.53 -9.74
CA VAL A 29 5.71 15.87 -11.08
C VAL A 29 5.35 14.82 -12.13
N HIS A 30 5.02 13.60 -11.70
CA HIS A 30 4.58 12.52 -12.58
C HIS A 30 3.07 12.57 -12.81
N ASP A 31 2.60 11.87 -13.86
CA ASP A 31 1.16 11.75 -14.16
C ASP A 31 0.50 10.73 -13.22
N VAL A 32 0.38 11.13 -11.95
CA VAL A 32 -0.23 10.35 -10.87
C VAL A 32 -1.21 11.21 -10.07
N GLU A 33 -2.16 10.57 -9.39
CA GLU A 33 -3.09 11.21 -8.48
C GLU A 33 -2.75 10.83 -7.03
N VAL A 34 -2.36 11.82 -6.22
CA VAL A 34 -2.16 11.64 -4.77
C VAL A 34 -3.51 11.62 -4.08
N LEU A 35 -3.83 10.50 -3.42
CA LEU A 35 -5.12 10.27 -2.79
C LEU A 35 -5.12 10.60 -1.30
N ASP A 36 -4.00 10.30 -0.61
CA ASP A 36 -3.88 10.54 0.84
C ASP A 36 -2.42 10.77 1.24
N VAL A 37 -2.25 11.63 2.25
CA VAL A 37 -0.95 11.88 2.91
C VAL A 37 -1.17 11.91 4.41
N SER A 38 -0.78 10.84 5.08
CA SER A 38 -0.86 10.74 6.53
C SER A 38 0.51 10.86 7.19
N MET A 39 0.55 11.52 8.37
CA MET A 39 1.76 11.68 9.19
C MET A 39 1.46 11.31 10.64
N ASP A 40 2.33 10.54 11.25
CA ASP A 40 2.22 10.17 12.66
C ASP A 40 3.53 10.48 13.41
N PRO A 41 3.52 11.44 14.32
CA PRO A 41 4.71 11.86 15.08
C PRO A 41 5.16 10.86 16.16
N ASP A 42 4.29 9.97 16.65
CA ASP A 42 4.64 8.91 17.60
C ASP A 42 5.31 7.74 16.88
N HIS A 43 4.74 7.32 15.79
CA HIS A 43 5.36 6.35 14.89
C HIS A 43 6.60 6.93 14.18
N HIS A 44 6.71 8.26 14.09
CA HIS A 44 7.69 9.01 13.32
C HIS A 44 7.74 8.49 11.88
N ARG A 45 6.57 8.48 11.24
CA ARG A 45 6.32 7.86 9.96
C ARG A 45 5.27 8.63 9.18
N SER A 46 5.42 8.69 7.88
CA SER A 46 4.38 9.13 6.95
C SER A 46 4.06 8.05 5.94
N VAL A 47 2.86 8.10 5.41
CA VAL A 47 2.36 7.25 4.34
C VAL A 47 1.76 8.14 3.28
N VAL A 48 2.19 7.95 2.04
CA VAL A 48 1.61 8.64 0.87
C VAL A 48 0.91 7.58 0.03
N THR A 49 -0.36 7.79 -0.28
CA THR A 49 -1.12 6.90 -1.16
C THR A 49 -1.39 7.62 -2.47
N PHE A 50 -1.04 7.01 -3.58
CA PHE A 50 -1.29 7.57 -4.91
C PHE A 50 -1.52 6.48 -5.95
N ILE A 51 -2.16 6.84 -7.06
CA ILE A 51 -2.47 5.96 -8.17
C ILE A 51 -2.01 6.57 -9.49
N GLY A 52 -1.77 5.72 -10.48
CA GLY A 52 -1.44 6.16 -11.84
C GLY A 52 -1.17 5.00 -12.78
N HIS A 53 -0.76 5.33 -13.99
CA HIS A 53 -0.24 4.34 -14.93
C HIS A 53 1.07 3.75 -14.37
N PRO A 54 1.34 2.42 -14.52
CA PRO A 54 2.54 1.81 -13.95
C PRO A 54 3.84 2.57 -14.15
N ALA A 55 4.13 3.03 -15.37
CA ALA A 55 5.35 3.76 -15.68
C ALA A 55 5.47 5.11 -14.93
N ALA A 56 4.36 5.81 -14.72
CA ALA A 56 4.35 7.06 -13.94
C ALA A 56 4.56 6.78 -12.45
N VAL A 57 3.92 5.73 -11.93
CA VAL A 57 4.09 5.29 -10.53
C VAL A 57 5.53 4.84 -10.25
N GLU A 58 6.14 4.11 -11.19
CA GLU A 58 7.53 3.66 -11.09
C GLU A 58 8.50 4.85 -10.98
N GLY A 59 8.41 5.83 -11.87
CA GLY A 59 9.22 7.05 -11.83
C GLY A 59 8.99 7.85 -10.53
N ALA A 60 7.74 8.06 -10.16
CA ALA A 60 7.37 8.78 -8.95
C ALA A 60 7.99 8.18 -7.68
N LEU A 61 8.04 6.85 -7.58
CA LEU A 61 8.61 6.15 -6.42
C LEU A 61 10.14 6.25 -6.36
N VAL A 62 10.82 6.25 -7.51
CA VAL A 62 12.29 6.45 -7.54
C VAL A 62 12.65 7.87 -7.14
N ASP A 63 11.95 8.89 -7.67
CA ASP A 63 12.20 10.29 -7.30
C ASP A 63 11.87 10.55 -5.82
N ALA A 64 10.79 9.95 -5.30
CA ALA A 64 10.47 10.02 -3.88
C ALA A 64 11.54 9.36 -3.00
N ALA A 65 12.15 8.27 -3.46
CA ALA A 65 13.25 7.61 -2.76
C ALA A 65 14.51 8.48 -2.76
N GLU A 66 14.80 9.21 -3.83
CA GLU A 66 15.90 10.16 -3.91
C GLU A 66 15.73 11.31 -2.91
N VAL A 67 14.54 11.92 -2.84
CA VAL A 67 14.23 12.97 -1.85
C VAL A 67 14.34 12.42 -0.42
N ALA A 68 13.87 11.20 -0.17
CA ALA A 68 13.99 10.56 1.15
C ALA A 68 15.46 10.28 1.52
N LEU A 69 16.29 9.85 0.55
CA LEU A 69 17.74 9.67 0.71
C LEU A 69 18.44 10.97 1.12
N GLU A 70 18.07 12.09 0.52
CA GLU A 70 18.68 13.39 0.77
C GLU A 70 18.26 14.03 2.08
N ARG A 71 16.99 13.81 2.51
CA ARG A 71 16.38 14.59 3.59
C ARG A 71 16.13 13.82 4.88
N ILE A 72 16.13 12.49 4.86
CA ILE A 72 15.87 11.65 6.04
C ILE A 72 17.16 10.99 6.51
N ASP A 73 17.52 11.22 7.77
CA ASP A 73 18.67 10.59 8.41
C ASP A 73 18.22 9.66 9.54
N LEU A 74 18.26 8.36 9.28
CA LEU A 74 17.85 7.33 10.24
C LEU A 74 18.68 7.29 11.53
N ARG A 75 19.86 7.89 11.55
CA ARG A 75 20.72 7.95 12.75
C ARG A 75 20.12 8.85 13.82
N SER A 76 19.30 9.83 13.42
CA SER A 76 18.58 10.75 14.32
C SER A 76 17.12 10.36 14.52
N HIS A 77 16.63 9.30 13.85
CA HIS A 77 15.24 8.89 13.88
C HIS A 77 14.90 8.12 15.18
N ALA A 78 13.82 8.54 15.84
CA ALA A 78 13.24 7.87 17.00
C ALA A 78 11.72 7.82 16.89
N GLY A 79 11.15 6.62 16.71
CA GLY A 79 9.71 6.34 16.63
C GLY A 79 9.39 4.97 17.21
N VAL A 80 8.14 4.74 17.59
CA VAL A 80 7.69 3.46 18.17
C VAL A 80 7.52 2.37 17.11
N HIS A 81 7.42 2.75 15.84
CA HIS A 81 7.24 1.81 14.74
C HIS A 81 8.59 1.24 14.25
N PRO A 82 8.72 -0.09 14.04
CA PRO A 82 9.93 -0.68 13.46
C PRO A 82 10.21 -0.12 12.05
N ARG A 83 11.48 0.20 11.77
CA ARG A 83 11.93 0.72 10.47
C ARG A 83 13.30 0.20 10.10
N VAL A 84 13.60 0.14 8.80
CA VAL A 84 14.92 -0.20 8.27
C VAL A 84 15.39 0.79 7.19
N GLY A 85 14.50 1.63 6.68
CA GLY A 85 14.78 2.56 5.59
C GLY A 85 14.17 3.95 5.77
N ALA A 86 14.76 4.97 5.12
CA ALA A 86 14.18 6.31 4.95
C ALA A 86 12.87 6.20 4.14
N LEU A 87 12.92 5.64 2.94
CA LEU A 87 11.79 4.95 2.33
C LEU A 87 11.81 3.52 2.86
N ASP A 88 10.99 3.25 3.85
CA ASP A 88 11.04 2.00 4.62
C ASP A 88 10.32 0.86 3.91
N VAL A 89 9.12 1.10 3.41
CA VAL A 89 8.33 0.14 2.64
C VAL A 89 7.72 0.80 1.43
N CYS A 90 7.88 0.15 0.29
CA CYS A 90 7.37 0.61 -1.00
C CYS A 90 6.49 -0.49 -1.62
N PRO A 91 5.22 -0.59 -1.21
CA PRO A 91 4.26 -1.52 -1.79
C PRO A 91 3.62 -0.95 -3.04
N VAL A 92 3.43 -1.80 -4.04
CA VAL A 92 2.55 -1.55 -5.17
C VAL A 92 1.42 -2.57 -5.21
N VAL A 93 0.24 -2.12 -5.66
CA VAL A 93 -1.02 -2.86 -5.62
C VAL A 93 -1.70 -2.77 -6.98
N PRO A 94 -2.03 -3.88 -7.64
CA PRO A 94 -2.83 -3.85 -8.87
C PRO A 94 -4.28 -3.51 -8.52
N VAL A 95 -4.79 -2.37 -9.03
CA VAL A 95 -6.14 -1.90 -8.69
C VAL A 95 -7.12 -2.10 -9.84
N HIS A 96 -6.71 -1.74 -11.07
CA HIS A 96 -7.59 -1.84 -12.23
C HIS A 96 -6.79 -2.20 -13.48
N GLY A 97 -7.30 -3.14 -14.27
CA GLY A 97 -6.70 -3.52 -15.56
C GLY A 97 -5.29 -4.11 -15.48
N LEU A 98 -4.88 -4.59 -14.30
CA LEU A 98 -3.60 -5.19 -14.01
C LEU A 98 -3.79 -6.49 -13.22
N GLU A 99 -2.92 -7.44 -13.49
CA GLU A 99 -2.77 -8.66 -12.70
C GLU A 99 -1.64 -8.48 -11.65
N MET A 100 -1.57 -9.38 -10.68
CA MET A 100 -0.51 -9.37 -9.68
C MET A 100 0.89 -9.47 -10.32
N SER A 101 1.03 -10.23 -11.39
CA SER A 101 2.28 -10.33 -12.16
C SER A 101 2.77 -9.00 -12.72
N ASP A 102 1.84 -8.10 -13.11
CA ASP A 102 2.19 -6.76 -13.59
C ASP A 102 2.73 -5.90 -12.45
N ALA A 103 2.07 -5.96 -11.28
CA ALA A 103 2.53 -5.27 -10.08
C ALA A 103 3.90 -5.80 -9.59
N VAL A 104 4.16 -7.10 -9.68
CA VAL A 104 5.47 -7.69 -9.39
C VAL A 104 6.55 -7.13 -10.33
N GLN A 105 6.27 -7.03 -11.62
CA GLN A 105 7.21 -6.44 -12.57
C GLN A 105 7.48 -4.96 -12.27
N SER A 106 6.45 -4.17 -11.92
CA SER A 106 6.63 -2.78 -11.50
C SER A 106 7.45 -2.69 -10.22
N ALA A 107 7.17 -3.52 -9.21
CA ALA A 107 7.97 -3.58 -7.98
C ALA A 107 9.45 -3.84 -8.27
N ARG A 108 9.76 -4.78 -9.18
CA ARG A 108 11.15 -5.10 -9.58
C ARG A 108 11.83 -3.89 -10.23
N ARG A 109 11.18 -3.20 -11.19
CA ARG A 109 11.75 -2.00 -11.83
C ARG A 109 11.97 -0.85 -10.83
N ILE A 110 11.02 -0.65 -9.90
CA ILE A 110 11.16 0.34 -8.82
C ILE A 110 12.38 0.02 -7.94
N GLY A 111 12.52 -1.22 -7.51
CA GLY A 111 13.63 -1.61 -6.65
C GLY A 111 14.99 -1.53 -7.35
N GLU A 112 15.05 -1.84 -8.65
CA GLU A 112 16.26 -1.63 -9.47
C GLU A 112 16.63 -0.14 -9.51
N GLY A 113 15.66 0.76 -9.78
CA GLY A 113 15.89 2.21 -9.75
C GLY A 113 16.33 2.72 -8.37
N ILE A 114 15.73 2.23 -7.29
CA ILE A 114 16.15 2.57 -5.92
C ILE A 114 17.58 2.06 -5.64
N ALA A 115 17.94 0.88 -6.11
CA ALA A 115 19.28 0.33 -5.96
C ALA A 115 20.35 1.15 -6.73
N GLU A 116 19.99 1.75 -7.88
CA GLU A 116 20.86 2.68 -8.63
C GLU A 116 21.18 3.95 -7.83
N LEU A 117 20.30 4.39 -6.92
CA LEU A 117 20.56 5.47 -5.96
C LEU A 117 21.54 5.05 -4.84
N GLY A 118 21.98 3.79 -4.82
CA GLY A 118 22.88 3.26 -3.79
C GLY A 118 22.17 2.82 -2.51
N ILE A 119 20.84 2.62 -2.53
CA ILE A 119 20.06 2.11 -1.42
C ILE A 119 19.83 0.62 -1.62
N PRO A 120 20.25 -0.27 -0.70
CA PRO A 120 19.97 -1.70 -0.79
C PRO A 120 18.47 -1.99 -0.71
N VAL A 121 18.03 -3.05 -1.40
CA VAL A 121 16.60 -3.40 -1.51
C VAL A 121 16.37 -4.84 -1.07
N PHE A 122 15.34 -5.04 -0.26
CA PHE A 122 14.70 -6.35 -0.03
C PHE A 122 13.41 -6.45 -0.82
N TRP A 123 13.18 -7.62 -1.44
CA TRP A 123 11.87 -7.96 -1.98
C TRP A 123 10.97 -8.52 -0.88
N TYR A 124 9.68 -8.18 -0.92
CA TYR A 124 8.68 -8.77 -0.03
C TYR A 124 7.34 -8.97 -0.74
N GLY A 125 6.40 -9.65 -0.07
CA GLY A 125 5.09 -9.97 -0.62
C GLY A 125 5.22 -10.85 -1.87
N GLU A 126 4.44 -10.55 -2.89
CA GLU A 126 4.44 -11.31 -4.14
C GLU A 126 5.68 -11.05 -5.01
N ALA A 127 6.46 -10.00 -4.72
CA ALA A 127 7.71 -9.71 -5.41
C ALA A 127 8.92 -10.45 -4.82
N ALA A 128 8.79 -11.11 -3.66
CA ALA A 128 9.84 -11.94 -3.08
C ALA A 128 10.06 -13.23 -3.90
N ASP A 129 11.25 -13.84 -3.76
CA ASP A 129 11.53 -15.14 -4.40
C ASP A 129 10.64 -16.26 -3.82
N GLU A 130 10.28 -16.15 -2.54
CA GLU A 130 9.21 -16.92 -1.92
C GLU A 130 7.98 -16.01 -1.81
N PRO A 131 6.97 -16.10 -2.73
CA PRO A 131 5.79 -15.25 -2.71
C PRO A 131 5.06 -15.29 -1.37
N GLY A 132 4.53 -14.13 -0.93
CA GLY A 132 3.90 -14.00 0.38
C GLY A 132 4.87 -13.74 1.54
N SER A 133 6.18 -13.66 1.31
CA SER A 133 7.17 -13.33 2.34
C SER A 133 6.90 -11.98 2.99
N GLY A 134 6.77 -11.98 4.30
CA GLY A 134 6.35 -10.80 5.06
C GLY A 134 7.51 -9.89 5.47
N LEU A 135 7.18 -8.65 5.84
CA LEU A 135 8.14 -7.61 6.28
C LEU A 135 8.77 -7.88 7.66
N ALA A 136 8.09 -8.59 8.56
CA ALA A 136 8.52 -8.73 9.94
C ALA A 136 9.91 -9.37 10.11
N PRO A 137 10.27 -10.45 9.38
CA PRO A 137 11.62 -11.01 9.43
C PRO A 137 12.68 -10.03 8.89
N LEU A 138 12.37 -9.29 7.83
CA LEU A 138 13.28 -8.33 7.20
C LEU A 138 13.62 -7.16 8.14
N ARG A 139 12.65 -6.69 8.93
CA ARG A 139 12.76 -5.56 9.85
C ARG A 139 13.27 -5.91 11.24
N LYS A 140 13.56 -7.18 11.53
CA LYS A 140 13.99 -7.62 12.85
C LYS A 140 15.26 -6.89 13.29
N GLY A 141 15.21 -6.19 14.43
CA GLY A 141 16.31 -5.42 14.97
C GLY A 141 16.51 -4.03 14.35
N GLY A 142 15.59 -3.61 13.46
CA GLY A 142 15.60 -2.27 12.88
C GLY A 142 16.82 -1.96 12.00
N PHE A 143 16.95 -0.70 11.61
CA PHE A 143 18.09 -0.15 10.86
C PHE A 143 19.41 -0.45 11.54
N GLU A 144 19.48 -0.36 12.86
CA GLU A 144 20.68 -0.55 13.67
C GLU A 144 21.32 -1.93 13.46
N SER A 145 20.51 -2.94 13.17
CA SER A 145 21.03 -4.30 12.92
C SER A 145 21.81 -4.45 11.62
N PHE A 146 21.72 -3.48 10.71
CA PHE A 146 22.35 -3.52 9.39
C PHE A 146 23.54 -2.55 9.23
N VAL A 147 23.81 -1.71 10.24
CA VAL A 147 24.87 -0.68 10.17
C VAL A 147 26.27 -1.30 10.08
N GLY A 148 26.51 -2.43 10.75
CA GLY A 148 27.82 -3.11 10.79
C GLY A 148 28.01 -4.20 9.74
N GLY A 149 27.05 -4.41 8.84
CA GLY A 149 27.05 -5.46 7.83
C GLY A 149 25.72 -6.21 7.78
N TRP A 150 25.62 -7.19 6.88
CA TRP A 150 24.42 -8.00 6.73
C TRP A 150 24.31 -9.02 7.87
N PRO A 151 23.23 -9.00 8.67
CA PRO A 151 22.98 -10.05 9.65
C PRO A 151 22.82 -11.42 8.95
N SER A 152 23.22 -12.50 9.63
CA SER A 152 23.09 -13.85 9.10
C SER A 152 21.66 -14.15 8.62
N GLY A 153 21.55 -14.60 7.38
CA GLY A 153 20.26 -14.91 6.73
C GLY A 153 19.42 -13.70 6.29
N ARG A 154 19.98 -12.46 6.35
CA ARG A 154 19.29 -11.25 5.90
C ARG A 154 20.20 -10.40 5.01
N ILE A 155 20.49 -10.93 3.84
CA ILE A 155 21.25 -10.24 2.80
C ILE A 155 20.23 -9.62 1.85
N PRO A 156 20.30 -8.31 1.53
CA PRO A 156 19.42 -7.69 0.55
C PRO A 156 19.50 -8.36 -0.81
N ASP A 157 18.37 -8.46 -1.48
CA ASP A 157 18.27 -9.02 -2.84
C ASP A 157 19.06 -8.16 -3.84
N LEU A 158 19.02 -6.84 -3.65
CA LEU A 158 19.88 -5.88 -4.34
C LEU A 158 20.74 -5.15 -3.31
N ALA A 159 22.03 -5.50 -3.28
CA ALA A 159 22.96 -4.91 -2.31
C ALA A 159 23.43 -3.49 -2.68
N ALA A 160 23.13 -2.99 -3.88
CA ALA A 160 23.51 -1.66 -4.38
C ALA A 160 25.02 -1.36 -4.24
N GLY A 161 25.88 -2.38 -4.44
CA GLY A 161 27.32 -2.27 -4.27
C GLY A 161 27.81 -2.17 -2.82
N ARG A 162 26.96 -2.43 -1.82
CA ARG A 162 27.26 -2.28 -0.39
C ARG A 162 27.41 -3.62 0.33
N THR A 163 28.05 -3.55 1.47
CA THR A 163 28.20 -4.67 2.42
C THR A 163 27.46 -4.43 3.74
N ALA A 164 26.77 -3.29 3.84
CA ALA A 164 25.95 -2.85 4.97
C ALA A 164 24.84 -1.91 4.45
N ALA A 165 23.89 -1.55 5.30
CA ALA A 165 22.86 -0.55 4.98
C ALA A 165 23.47 0.78 4.51
N HIS A 166 22.70 1.56 3.75
CA HIS A 166 23.08 2.94 3.48
C HIS A 166 23.20 3.72 4.81
N PRO A 167 24.26 4.53 5.04
CA PRO A 167 24.55 5.11 6.36
C PRO A 167 23.43 5.96 6.97
N THR A 168 22.65 6.62 6.13
CA THR A 168 21.53 7.50 6.54
C THR A 168 20.19 6.97 6.10
N ALA A 169 20.06 6.48 4.85
CA ALA A 169 18.80 6.03 4.28
C ALA A 169 18.46 4.56 4.57
N GLY A 170 19.39 3.75 5.08
CA GLY A 170 19.11 2.37 5.44
C GLY A 170 18.91 1.43 4.25
N ILE A 171 17.80 0.69 4.25
CA ILE A 171 17.42 -0.32 3.25
C ILE A 171 15.93 -0.13 2.93
N THR A 172 15.56 -0.22 1.67
CA THR A 172 14.15 -0.16 1.28
C THR A 172 13.58 -1.57 1.07
N CYS A 173 12.38 -1.83 1.63
CA CYS A 173 11.61 -3.04 1.32
C CYS A 173 10.61 -2.71 0.21
N VAL A 174 10.81 -3.26 -0.99
CA VAL A 174 9.93 -3.08 -2.15
C VAL A 174 9.12 -4.34 -2.41
N GLY A 175 7.83 -4.21 -2.70
CA GLY A 175 7.01 -5.41 -2.94
C GLY A 175 5.70 -5.14 -3.64
N ALA A 176 5.09 -6.22 -4.12
CA ALA A 176 3.73 -6.24 -4.63
C ALA A 176 2.83 -7.00 -3.66
N ARG A 177 1.60 -6.53 -3.48
CA ARG A 177 0.63 -7.14 -2.58
C ARG A 177 -0.82 -6.87 -3.02
N PRO A 178 -1.80 -7.66 -2.59
CA PRO A 178 -3.20 -7.30 -2.75
C PRO A 178 -3.57 -6.07 -1.91
N VAL A 179 -4.76 -5.53 -2.15
CA VAL A 179 -5.31 -4.45 -1.33
C VAL A 179 -5.28 -4.83 0.15
N LEU A 180 -4.79 -3.92 0.96
CA LEU A 180 -4.61 -4.09 2.40
C LEU A 180 -5.36 -2.96 3.13
N LEU A 181 -6.16 -3.33 4.14
CA LEU A 181 -6.76 -2.37 5.05
C LEU A 181 -5.83 -2.16 6.24
N ALA A 182 -5.17 -0.99 6.29
CA ALA A 182 -4.41 -0.54 7.45
C ALA A 182 -5.35 0.16 8.43
N TRP A 183 -5.54 -0.44 9.60
CA TRP A 183 -6.62 -0.10 10.50
C TRP A 183 -6.15 -0.03 11.95
N ASN A 184 -6.30 1.11 12.57
CA ASN A 184 -5.96 1.34 13.95
C ASN A 184 -7.22 1.48 14.80
N ALA A 185 -7.24 0.87 15.99
CA ALA A 185 -8.32 0.99 16.97
C ALA A 185 -7.75 1.48 18.29
N TRP A 186 -8.30 2.57 18.84
CA TRP A 186 -7.98 3.03 20.21
C TRP A 186 -8.82 2.26 21.20
N VAL A 187 -8.13 1.69 22.20
CA VAL A 187 -8.74 0.83 23.21
C VAL A 187 -8.60 1.48 24.58
N GLU A 188 -9.71 1.58 25.28
CA GLU A 188 -9.81 2.09 26.64
C GLU A 188 -10.27 0.98 27.60
N GLY A 189 -9.94 1.15 28.88
CA GLY A 189 -10.32 0.20 29.94
C GLY A 189 -9.38 -1.01 30.08
N LEU A 190 -8.32 -1.11 29.26
CA LEU A 190 -7.31 -2.16 29.34
C LEU A 190 -5.93 -1.59 29.64
N ASP A 191 -5.04 -2.43 30.14
CA ASP A 191 -3.60 -2.15 30.18
C ASP A 191 -2.90 -2.69 28.91
N ARG A 192 -1.61 -2.36 28.78
CA ARG A 192 -0.79 -2.76 27.64
C ARG A 192 -0.64 -4.27 27.51
N GLU A 193 -0.59 -4.99 28.63
CA GLU A 193 -0.40 -6.44 28.64
C GLU A 193 -1.66 -7.14 28.13
N ALA A 194 -2.83 -6.73 28.59
CA ALA A 194 -4.11 -7.24 28.11
C ALA A 194 -4.30 -6.96 26.62
N LEU A 195 -3.93 -5.74 26.14
CA LEU A 195 -4.02 -5.41 24.72
C LEU A 195 -3.04 -6.24 23.87
N ALA A 196 -1.83 -6.48 24.39
CA ALA A 196 -0.84 -7.33 23.69
C ALA A 196 -1.32 -8.79 23.56
N GLU A 197 -2.02 -9.30 24.58
CA GLU A 197 -2.61 -10.63 24.53
C GLU A 197 -3.75 -10.68 23.48
N ILE A 198 -4.60 -9.67 23.42
CA ILE A 198 -5.64 -9.56 22.39
C ILE A 198 -4.99 -9.54 21.00
N ALA A 199 -3.96 -8.71 20.79
CA ALA A 199 -3.22 -8.66 19.54
C ALA A 199 -2.67 -10.04 19.14
N ARG A 200 -2.22 -10.83 20.12
CA ARG A 200 -1.76 -12.21 19.89
C ARG A 200 -2.89 -13.15 19.50
N LEU A 201 -4.03 -13.05 20.17
CA LEU A 201 -5.19 -13.92 19.92
C LEU A 201 -5.82 -13.71 18.54
N ILE A 202 -5.82 -12.47 18.04
CA ILE A 202 -6.51 -12.15 16.77
C ILE A 202 -5.62 -12.32 15.53
N ARG A 203 -4.30 -12.27 15.64
CA ARG A 203 -3.41 -12.31 14.47
C ARG A 203 -3.22 -13.71 13.91
N GLU A 204 -3.19 -13.81 12.58
CA GLU A 204 -3.12 -15.09 11.84
C GLU A 204 -1.96 -15.99 12.28
N ARG A 205 -0.76 -15.43 12.44
CA ARG A 205 0.45 -16.24 12.77
C ARG A 205 0.36 -17.01 14.07
N ASP A 206 -0.55 -16.64 14.96
CA ASP A 206 -0.78 -17.29 16.25
C ASP A 206 -2.11 -18.08 16.25
N GLY A 207 -2.70 -18.32 15.06
CA GLY A 207 -3.92 -19.10 14.89
C GLY A 207 -5.21 -18.28 14.97
N GLY A 208 -5.12 -16.94 14.92
CA GLY A 208 -6.26 -16.03 14.95
C GLY A 208 -6.97 -15.87 13.60
N ILE A 209 -7.30 -14.65 13.24
CA ILE A 209 -8.07 -14.32 12.05
C ILE A 209 -7.17 -14.38 10.80
N PRO A 210 -7.51 -15.17 9.78
CA PRO A 210 -6.72 -15.25 8.55
C PRO A 210 -6.52 -13.88 7.90
N GLY A 211 -5.30 -13.58 7.45
CA GLY A 211 -4.92 -12.30 6.83
C GLY A 211 -4.77 -11.15 7.81
N LEU A 212 -5.05 -11.33 9.11
CA LEU A 212 -4.93 -10.26 10.09
C LEU A 212 -3.56 -10.26 10.75
N ARG A 213 -2.88 -9.12 10.67
CA ARG A 213 -1.69 -8.80 11.48
C ARG A 213 -2.08 -7.76 12.52
N ALA A 214 -1.62 -7.90 13.75
CA ALA A 214 -1.95 -6.98 14.83
C ALA A 214 -0.77 -6.75 15.77
N LEU A 215 -0.64 -5.50 16.24
CA LEU A 215 0.33 -5.04 17.24
C LEU A 215 -0.38 -4.18 18.28
N ALA A 216 -0.05 -4.38 19.55
CA ALA A 216 -0.43 -3.47 20.63
C ALA A 216 0.64 -2.38 20.78
N LEU A 217 0.26 -1.14 20.61
CA LEU A 217 1.13 0.03 20.66
C LEU A 217 0.66 0.98 21.77
N GLU A 218 1.62 1.66 22.37
CA GLU A 218 1.37 2.80 23.23
C GLU A 218 1.73 4.06 22.44
N VAL A 219 0.77 4.98 22.32
CA VAL A 219 0.89 6.22 21.53
C VAL A 219 0.73 7.43 22.45
N PRO A 220 1.81 7.82 23.18
CA PRO A 220 1.72 8.78 24.28
C PRO A 220 1.22 10.16 23.86
N ARG A 221 1.58 10.64 22.66
CA ARG A 221 1.17 11.96 22.16
C ARG A 221 -0.31 12.00 21.77
N GLN A 222 -0.86 10.87 21.37
CA GLN A 222 -2.28 10.71 21.04
C GLN A 222 -3.11 10.21 22.23
N GLY A 223 -2.44 9.92 23.35
CA GLY A 223 -3.06 9.70 24.66
C GLY A 223 -3.73 8.33 24.82
N GLY A 224 -3.09 7.23 24.45
CA GLY A 224 -3.73 5.96 24.70
C GLY A 224 -3.02 4.71 24.19
N LEU A 225 -3.74 3.60 24.31
CA LEU A 225 -3.37 2.31 23.77
C LEU A 225 -4.04 2.15 22.39
N GLN A 226 -3.26 1.66 21.43
CA GLN A 226 -3.71 1.44 20.07
C GLN A 226 -3.47 -0.01 19.66
N LEU A 227 -4.50 -0.65 19.12
CA LEU A 227 -4.41 -1.89 18.39
C LEU A 227 -4.21 -1.55 16.91
N SER A 228 -2.97 -1.65 16.45
CA SER A 228 -2.63 -1.41 15.04
C SER A 228 -2.78 -2.69 14.27
N MET A 229 -3.60 -2.67 13.23
CA MET A 229 -4.00 -3.85 12.45
C MET A 229 -3.79 -3.65 10.96
N ASN A 230 -3.39 -4.72 10.29
CA ASN A 230 -3.39 -4.80 8.84
C ASN A 230 -4.18 -6.05 8.42
N LEU A 231 -5.24 -5.86 7.66
CA LEU A 231 -6.04 -6.94 7.07
C LEU A 231 -5.73 -7.06 5.58
N GLU A 232 -5.16 -8.19 5.19
CA GLU A 232 -4.85 -8.53 3.81
C GLU A 232 -6.01 -9.27 3.13
N GLY A 233 -6.18 -9.07 1.82
CA GLY A 233 -7.20 -9.77 1.02
C GLY A 233 -8.63 -9.36 1.36
N VAL A 234 -8.86 -8.06 1.51
CA VAL A 234 -10.17 -7.48 1.87
C VAL A 234 -11.30 -7.78 0.86
N GLN A 235 -10.97 -8.19 -0.38
CA GLN A 235 -11.98 -8.64 -1.34
C GLN A 235 -12.56 -10.03 -1.02
N ALA A 236 -11.78 -10.88 -0.35
CA ALA A 236 -12.17 -12.24 0.02
C ALA A 236 -12.62 -12.36 1.48
N ARG A 237 -12.54 -11.30 2.26
CA ARG A 237 -12.88 -11.26 3.68
C ARG A 237 -13.79 -10.09 3.96
N ASP A 238 -14.75 -10.27 4.85
CA ASP A 238 -15.60 -9.17 5.33
C ASP A 238 -14.87 -8.40 6.46
N PRO A 239 -14.33 -7.18 6.20
CA PRO A 239 -13.66 -6.40 7.23
C PRO A 239 -14.58 -6.03 8.40
N PHE A 240 -15.90 -5.93 8.16
CA PHE A 240 -16.85 -5.65 9.22
C PHE A 240 -17.00 -6.84 10.19
N ASP A 241 -17.02 -8.08 9.67
CA ASP A 241 -17.00 -9.28 10.52
C ASP A 241 -15.71 -9.37 11.35
N VAL A 242 -14.57 -9.03 10.72
CA VAL A 242 -13.29 -8.92 11.45
C VAL A 242 -13.37 -7.90 12.57
N PHE A 243 -13.96 -6.72 12.33
CA PHE A 243 -14.15 -5.70 13.36
C PHE A 243 -14.97 -6.23 14.53
N LEU A 244 -16.13 -6.84 14.28
CA LEU A 244 -17.00 -7.39 15.32
C LEU A 244 -16.27 -8.44 16.18
N ARG A 245 -15.44 -9.27 15.58
CA ARG A 245 -14.64 -10.25 16.33
C ARG A 245 -13.57 -9.60 17.20
N VAL A 246 -12.87 -8.59 16.67
CA VAL A 246 -11.89 -7.81 17.43
C VAL A 246 -12.54 -7.08 18.60
N GLU A 247 -13.65 -6.39 18.34
CA GLU A 247 -14.46 -5.69 19.35
C GLU A 247 -14.89 -6.66 20.46
N GLY A 248 -15.41 -7.84 20.10
CA GLY A 248 -15.79 -8.86 21.06
C GLY A 248 -14.64 -9.34 21.95
N HIS A 249 -13.40 -9.44 21.45
CA HIS A 249 -12.22 -9.76 22.28
C HIS A 249 -11.89 -8.65 23.26
N VAL A 250 -11.98 -7.38 22.81
CA VAL A 250 -11.73 -6.20 23.66
C VAL A 250 -12.77 -6.11 24.75
N GLU A 251 -14.06 -6.26 24.44
CA GLU A 251 -15.16 -6.25 25.41
C GLU A 251 -15.09 -7.40 26.42
N ALA A 252 -14.76 -8.61 25.95
CA ALA A 252 -14.58 -9.76 26.84
C ALA A 252 -13.45 -9.58 27.86
N ALA A 253 -12.45 -8.77 27.54
CA ALA A 253 -11.37 -8.39 28.45
C ALA A 253 -11.73 -7.20 29.36
N GLY A 254 -12.93 -6.62 29.23
CA GLY A 254 -13.41 -5.48 30.03
C GLY A 254 -13.06 -4.10 29.45
N GLY A 255 -12.54 -4.02 28.25
CA GLY A 255 -12.26 -2.78 27.53
C GLY A 255 -13.35 -2.40 26.53
N HIS A 256 -13.10 -1.32 25.80
CA HIS A 256 -13.94 -0.93 24.66
C HIS A 256 -13.09 -0.21 23.59
N ILE A 257 -13.54 -0.26 22.34
CA ILE A 257 -12.96 0.51 21.24
C ILE A 257 -13.63 1.88 21.23
N SER A 258 -12.86 2.94 21.53
CA SER A 258 -13.40 4.30 21.60
C SER A 258 -13.48 4.96 20.21
N ARG A 259 -12.54 4.66 19.33
CA ARG A 259 -12.50 5.13 17.93
C ARG A 259 -11.63 4.25 17.06
N THR A 260 -11.84 4.33 15.75
CA THR A 260 -10.97 3.70 14.75
C THR A 260 -10.51 4.70 13.70
N GLU A 261 -9.44 4.36 13.01
CA GLU A 261 -8.84 5.14 11.94
C GLU A 261 -8.35 4.19 10.85
N VAL A 262 -8.60 4.54 9.61
CA VAL A 262 -8.00 3.86 8.44
C VAL A 262 -6.89 4.74 7.91
N ILE A 263 -5.72 4.16 7.67
CA ILE A 263 -4.61 4.82 7.02
C ILE A 263 -4.66 4.53 5.52
N GLY A 264 -4.67 5.59 4.70
CA GLY A 264 -4.91 5.50 3.27
C GLY A 264 -6.40 5.39 2.93
N MET A 265 -6.73 4.64 1.90
CA MET A 265 -8.09 4.59 1.36
C MET A 265 -8.99 3.60 2.11
N ILE A 266 -10.26 3.96 2.24
CA ILE A 266 -11.27 3.11 2.88
C ILE A 266 -11.92 2.22 1.80
N PRO A 267 -11.78 0.88 1.88
CA PRO A 267 -12.40 0.00 0.90
C PRO A 267 -13.93 -0.07 1.10
N ASP A 268 -14.68 -0.12 0.00
CA ASP A 268 -16.14 -0.27 0.01
C ASP A 268 -16.60 -1.50 0.81
N THR A 269 -15.77 -2.56 0.80
CA THR A 269 -16.01 -3.80 1.55
C THR A 269 -16.03 -3.62 3.08
N LEU A 270 -15.50 -2.51 3.61
CA LEU A 270 -15.64 -2.16 5.03
C LEU A 270 -16.96 -1.41 5.28
N VAL A 271 -17.26 -0.40 4.46
CA VAL A 271 -18.35 0.55 4.75
C VAL A 271 -19.71 -0.02 4.42
N PHE A 272 -19.84 -0.71 3.30
CA PHE A 272 -21.15 -1.19 2.83
C PHE A 272 -21.75 -2.26 3.74
N PRO A 273 -21.04 -3.33 4.18
CA PRO A 273 -21.59 -4.30 5.14
C PRO A 273 -21.94 -3.67 6.49
N ALA A 274 -21.09 -2.76 7.01
CA ALA A 274 -21.37 -2.06 8.26
C ALA A 274 -22.65 -1.22 8.18
N ALA A 275 -22.83 -0.47 7.07
CA ALA A 275 -24.02 0.31 6.83
C ALA A 275 -25.27 -0.58 6.68
N THR A 276 -25.20 -1.68 5.95
CA THR A 276 -26.32 -2.62 5.76
C THR A 276 -26.73 -3.26 7.08
N HIS A 277 -25.78 -3.68 7.90
CA HIS A 277 -26.05 -4.21 9.24
C HIS A 277 -26.75 -3.17 10.12
N ARG A 278 -26.20 -1.95 10.20
CA ARG A 278 -26.76 -0.89 11.06
C ARG A 278 -28.14 -0.44 10.62
N LEU A 279 -28.37 -0.35 9.31
CA LEU A 279 -29.65 0.06 8.72
C LEU A 279 -30.65 -1.10 8.56
N ARG A 280 -30.23 -2.34 8.84
CA ARG A 280 -31.05 -3.56 8.66
C ARG A 280 -31.64 -3.67 7.25
N LEU A 281 -30.80 -3.39 6.23
CA LEU A 281 -31.24 -3.47 4.85
C LEU A 281 -31.52 -4.94 4.48
N SER A 282 -32.68 -5.20 3.89
CA SER A 282 -32.97 -6.47 3.24
C SER A 282 -32.32 -6.50 1.85
N GLU A 283 -31.73 -7.62 1.48
CA GLU A 283 -31.11 -7.83 0.16
C GLU A 283 -30.09 -6.72 -0.22
N PRO A 284 -29.00 -6.55 0.57
CA PRO A 284 -27.98 -5.57 0.27
C PRO A 284 -27.24 -5.95 -1.01
N ASP A 285 -27.20 -5.05 -1.98
CA ASP A 285 -26.50 -5.21 -3.25
C ASP A 285 -25.60 -3.98 -3.49
N PRO A 286 -24.25 -4.12 -3.40
CA PRO A 286 -23.30 -3.04 -3.65
C PRO A 286 -23.44 -2.43 -5.05
N SER A 287 -23.91 -3.20 -6.03
CA SER A 287 -24.09 -2.70 -7.40
C SER A 287 -25.19 -1.62 -7.51
N ARG A 288 -26.03 -1.50 -6.49
CA ARG A 288 -27.11 -0.48 -6.39
C ARG A 288 -26.62 0.84 -5.77
N MET A 289 -25.38 0.94 -5.32
CA MET A 289 -24.83 2.20 -4.86
C MET A 289 -24.80 3.22 -6.01
N LEU A 290 -25.43 4.37 -5.81
CA LEU A 290 -25.55 5.40 -6.85
C LEU A 290 -24.16 5.88 -7.33
N SER A 291 -23.22 6.12 -6.40
CA SER A 291 -21.85 6.53 -6.73
C SER A 291 -21.13 5.50 -7.61
N ALA A 292 -21.22 4.21 -7.28
CA ALA A 292 -20.63 3.14 -8.08
C ALA A 292 -21.23 3.07 -9.51
N ARG A 293 -22.55 3.30 -9.62
CA ARG A 293 -23.23 3.35 -10.94
C ARG A 293 -22.81 4.56 -11.76
N VAL A 294 -22.68 5.73 -11.12
CA VAL A 294 -22.22 6.97 -11.78
C VAL A 294 -20.76 6.80 -12.24
N GLN A 295 -19.88 6.29 -11.39
CA GLN A 295 -18.48 6.04 -11.76
C GLN A 295 -18.37 5.05 -12.92
N ARG A 296 -19.09 3.93 -12.87
CA ARG A 296 -19.12 2.96 -13.98
C ARG A 296 -19.61 3.61 -15.28
N HIS A 297 -20.68 4.40 -15.21
CA HIS A 297 -21.19 5.10 -16.40
C HIS A 297 -20.16 6.08 -16.99
N ALA A 298 -19.44 6.82 -16.14
CA ALA A 298 -18.40 7.74 -16.54
C ALA A 298 -17.22 7.00 -17.19
N LEU A 299 -16.76 5.90 -16.59
CA LEU A 299 -15.69 5.06 -17.13
C LEU A 299 -16.10 4.45 -18.49
N ASP A 300 -17.29 3.86 -18.60
CA ASP A 300 -17.82 3.27 -19.84
C ASP A 300 -17.92 4.32 -20.96
N ARG A 301 -18.27 5.56 -20.62
CA ARG A 301 -18.34 6.66 -21.57
C ARG A 301 -16.94 7.08 -22.03
N THR A 302 -16.02 7.28 -21.10
CA THR A 302 -14.63 7.64 -21.40
C THR A 302 -13.95 6.57 -22.28
N GLU A 303 -14.18 5.31 -21.98
CA GLU A 303 -13.63 4.19 -22.77
C GLU A 303 -14.18 4.17 -24.20
N ARG A 304 -15.48 4.47 -24.38
CA ARG A 304 -16.10 4.60 -25.72
C ARG A 304 -15.54 5.79 -26.48
N ASP A 305 -15.44 6.95 -25.82
CA ASP A 305 -14.90 8.17 -26.43
C ASP A 305 -13.44 7.97 -26.85
N LEU A 306 -12.62 7.35 -25.98
CA LEU A 306 -11.23 7.01 -26.29
C LEU A 306 -11.12 6.03 -27.47
N ARG A 307 -11.96 5.00 -27.50
CA ARG A 307 -12.00 4.06 -28.63
C ARG A 307 -12.32 4.78 -29.94
N THR A 308 -13.30 5.68 -29.94
CA THR A 308 -13.66 6.48 -31.10
C THR A 308 -12.49 7.35 -31.58
N VAL A 309 -11.76 7.98 -30.65
CA VAL A 309 -10.57 8.76 -30.99
C VAL A 309 -9.46 7.88 -31.57
N VAL A 310 -9.20 6.73 -30.96
CA VAL A 310 -8.20 5.76 -31.45
C VAL A 310 -8.55 5.27 -32.86
N GLU A 311 -9.82 4.90 -33.10
CA GLU A 311 -10.29 4.47 -34.43
C GLU A 311 -10.14 5.60 -35.46
N TRP A 312 -10.47 6.84 -35.10
CA TRP A 312 -10.28 7.99 -35.94
C TRP A 312 -8.79 8.23 -36.28
N VAL A 313 -7.90 8.21 -35.27
CA VAL A 313 -6.44 8.39 -35.45
C VAL A 313 -5.88 7.29 -36.38
N LEU A 314 -6.27 6.04 -36.21
CA LEU A 314 -5.80 4.93 -37.02
C LEU A 314 -6.36 5.00 -38.45
N GLY A 315 -7.56 5.56 -38.62
CA GLY A 315 -8.18 5.78 -39.92
C GLY A 315 -7.64 6.97 -40.73
N ALA A 316 -7.08 7.98 -40.03
CA ALA A 316 -6.58 9.21 -40.66
C ALA A 316 -5.24 9.05 -41.45
N GLY A 317 -4.63 7.88 -41.38
CA GLY A 317 -3.45 7.55 -42.23
C GLY A 317 -2.22 8.43 -41.93
N SER A 318 -1.60 8.96 -43.00
CA SER A 318 -0.35 9.73 -42.91
C SER A 318 -0.52 11.16 -42.41
N GLU A 319 -1.74 11.63 -42.22
CA GLU A 319 -2.02 12.99 -41.71
C GLU A 319 -1.76 13.12 -40.21
N VAL A 320 -1.66 12.00 -39.48
CA VAL A 320 -1.38 11.97 -38.03
C VAL A 320 0.10 11.65 -37.79
N PRO A 321 0.80 12.37 -36.89
CA PRO A 321 2.19 12.08 -36.49
C PRO A 321 2.39 10.62 -36.08
N VAL A 322 3.60 10.07 -36.36
CA VAL A 322 3.91 8.64 -36.17
C VAL A 322 3.79 8.23 -34.71
N ASP A 323 4.27 9.06 -33.80
CA ASP A 323 4.19 8.85 -32.34
C ASP A 323 2.76 8.75 -31.84
N ILE A 324 1.84 9.57 -32.34
CA ILE A 324 0.42 9.51 -31.99
C ILE A 324 -0.24 8.25 -32.55
N ARG A 325 0.12 7.85 -33.78
CA ARG A 325 -0.39 6.59 -34.38
C ARG A 325 0.12 5.36 -33.63
N ASP A 326 1.36 5.38 -33.19
CA ASP A 326 1.94 4.27 -32.43
C ASP A 326 1.32 4.18 -31.03
N ALA A 327 1.05 5.30 -30.35
CA ALA A 327 0.28 5.33 -29.13
C ALA A 327 -1.15 4.79 -29.33
N ALA A 328 -1.83 5.19 -30.42
CA ALA A 328 -3.16 4.69 -30.74
C ALA A 328 -3.17 3.17 -31.02
N ARG A 329 -2.15 2.63 -31.68
CA ARG A 329 -1.99 1.18 -31.89
C ARG A 329 -1.79 0.43 -30.58
N LEU A 330 -0.98 0.96 -29.67
CA LEU A 330 -0.80 0.39 -28.33
C LEU A 330 -2.11 0.35 -27.54
N LEU A 331 -2.90 1.42 -27.58
CA LEU A 331 -4.21 1.49 -26.95
C LEU A 331 -5.21 0.52 -27.60
N ALA A 332 -5.23 0.41 -28.92
CA ALA A 332 -6.09 -0.54 -29.65
C ALA A 332 -5.73 -2.00 -29.31
N GLY A 333 -4.43 -2.33 -29.26
CA GLY A 333 -3.96 -3.68 -28.89
C GLY A 333 -4.35 -4.10 -27.47
N ARG A 334 -4.34 -3.16 -26.53
CA ARG A 334 -4.79 -3.39 -25.14
C ARG A 334 -6.30 -3.56 -25.03
N ALA A 335 -7.09 -2.91 -25.88
CA ALA A 335 -8.55 -3.03 -25.87
C ALA A 335 -9.06 -4.38 -26.43
N THR A 336 -8.23 -5.14 -27.13
CA THR A 336 -8.59 -6.43 -27.74
C THR A 336 -8.29 -7.64 -26.85
N THR A 337 -7.56 -7.49 -25.77
CA THR A 337 -7.38 -8.55 -24.76
C THR A 337 -8.57 -8.58 -23.80
N LYS A 338 -9.71 -9.08 -24.31
CA LYS A 338 -10.82 -9.50 -23.43
C LYS A 338 -10.34 -10.67 -22.58
N PRO A 339 -10.60 -10.69 -21.27
CA PRO A 339 -10.53 -11.94 -20.52
C PRO A 339 -11.50 -12.92 -21.16
N SER A 340 -11.03 -14.13 -21.43
CA SER A 340 -11.87 -15.21 -21.96
C SER A 340 -13.06 -15.43 -21.02
N PRO A 341 -14.31 -15.49 -21.51
CA PRO A 341 -15.44 -15.87 -20.68
C PRO A 341 -15.40 -17.40 -20.47
N GLY A 342 -15.24 -17.80 -19.24
CA GLY A 342 -15.24 -19.19 -18.78
C GLY A 342 -14.06 -19.42 -17.87
N GLU A 343 -14.30 -19.62 -16.64
CA GLU A 343 -14.86 -20.81 -16.04
C GLU A 343 -15.52 -20.43 -14.70
N ASP A 344 -16.79 -20.16 -14.72
CA ASP A 344 -17.68 -20.35 -13.58
C ASP A 344 -18.38 -21.70 -13.81
N ALA A 345 -17.94 -22.71 -13.09
CA ALA A 345 -18.68 -23.94 -12.82
C ALA A 345 -18.32 -24.45 -11.42
#